data_bcae683f45df55299df55a28b0e8d2d4
#
_entry.id   bcae683f45df55299df55a28b0e8d2d4
#
_cell.length_a   1.000
_cell.length_b   1.000
_cell.length_c   1.000
_cell.angle_alpha   90.00
_cell.angle_beta   90.00
_cell.angle_gamma   90.00
#
_symmetry.space_group_name_H-M   'P 1'
#
loop_
_entity.id
_entity.type
_entity.pdbx_description
1 polymer ?
#
loop_
_entity_poly.entity_id
_entity_poly.type
_entity_poly.pdbx_seq_one_letter_code
_entity_poly.pdbx_strand_id
1 'polypeptide(L)'
;MTLILRPIAGPDELDRFNRLPYVLNDEVGGDLAAGRRRREWLWLALRGDRVVARAGWWSRAGDRHPQLMDIFDINGDTDDAVRLLKAALPAVVPAGTTPPEYGRFLPPDWHDHPHTRKAVEDRMAALERVGAKPFVERLRLEWRPGTPVAELSGRLVFRPVRDPDELVELMTLVLDGTLDAHSRDDLTRMAPGQAAREQYDNELDRYASPHDWWRIATLPDGEPVGFVIPAHNGYNPIIAYLAVVPAHRGHGYIHDVLAAGTSLLAAQNVPRIRAATDVGNAPMAAAFARAGYVTFERQIDMTWR
;
A
#
# COMPACT_ATOMS: atom_id res chain seq x y z
N MET A 1 -30.45 -12.32 -20.12
CA MET A 1 -30.54 -10.94 -19.59
C MET A 1 -29.41 -10.12 -20.17
N THR A 2 -29.67 -8.89 -20.61
CA THR A 2 -28.67 -7.97 -21.14
C THR A 2 -27.69 -7.57 -20.04
N LEU A 3 -26.41 -7.48 -20.36
CA LEU A 3 -25.37 -6.96 -19.47
C LEU A 3 -25.38 -5.43 -19.54
N ILE A 4 -25.49 -4.78 -18.37
CA ILE A 4 -25.41 -3.33 -18.25
C ILE A 4 -24.10 -2.99 -17.52
N LEU A 5 -23.28 -2.11 -18.14
CA LEU A 5 -21.99 -1.64 -17.62
C LEU A 5 -22.08 -0.14 -17.42
N ARG A 6 -21.94 0.32 -16.19
CA ARG A 6 -22.01 1.76 -15.87
C ARG A 6 -21.39 2.09 -14.51
N PRO A 7 -21.03 3.34 -14.25
CA PRO A 7 -20.77 3.79 -12.89
C PRO A 7 -22.05 3.79 -12.05
N ILE A 8 -21.92 3.90 -10.73
CA ILE A 8 -23.07 4.13 -9.84
C ILE A 8 -23.73 5.48 -10.17
N ALA A 9 -25.07 5.56 -10.06
CA ALA A 9 -25.80 6.79 -10.34
C ALA A 9 -25.64 7.84 -9.23
N GLY A 10 -25.46 7.39 -7.98
CA GLY A 10 -25.29 8.25 -6.80
C GLY A 10 -25.03 7.46 -5.54
N PRO A 11 -24.92 8.15 -4.39
CA PRO A 11 -24.72 7.50 -3.09
C PRO A 11 -25.77 6.45 -2.73
N ASP A 12 -27.00 6.61 -3.23
CA ASP A 12 -28.10 5.67 -2.98
C ASP A 12 -27.86 4.27 -3.57
N GLU A 13 -26.89 4.13 -4.48
CA GLU A 13 -26.49 2.83 -5.02
C GLU A 13 -25.29 2.20 -4.31
N LEU A 14 -24.75 2.80 -3.23
CA LEU A 14 -23.62 2.24 -2.49
C LEU A 14 -23.96 0.86 -1.89
N ASP A 15 -25.18 0.66 -1.39
CA ASP A 15 -25.61 -0.64 -0.89
C ASP A 15 -25.57 -1.71 -2.00
N ARG A 16 -25.95 -1.33 -3.24
CA ARG A 16 -25.84 -2.22 -4.39
C ARG A 16 -24.38 -2.49 -4.74
N PHE A 17 -23.53 -1.47 -4.76
CA PHE A 17 -22.10 -1.60 -5.01
C PHE A 17 -21.43 -2.50 -3.96
N ASN A 18 -21.80 -2.36 -2.69
CA ASN A 18 -21.23 -3.09 -1.56
C ASN A 18 -21.85 -4.51 -1.34
N ARG A 19 -22.72 -4.99 -2.23
CA ARG A 19 -23.29 -6.36 -2.12
C ARG A 19 -22.26 -7.47 -2.19
N LEU A 20 -21.13 -7.25 -2.87
CA LEU A 20 -20.05 -8.22 -2.89
C LEU A 20 -19.12 -7.95 -1.69
N PRO A 21 -18.84 -8.96 -0.84
CA PRO A 21 -18.11 -8.76 0.39
C PRO A 21 -16.64 -8.44 0.13
N TYR A 22 -16.17 -7.37 0.76
CA TYR A 22 -14.76 -6.99 0.77
C TYR A 22 -14.45 -6.08 1.96
N VAL A 23 -13.21 -6.16 2.47
CA VAL A 23 -12.76 -5.44 3.67
C VAL A 23 -12.88 -3.92 3.55
N LEU A 24 -12.87 -3.37 2.33
CA LEU A 24 -12.99 -1.93 2.10
C LEU A 24 -14.44 -1.43 1.99
N ASN A 25 -15.44 -2.30 2.02
CA ASN A 25 -16.84 -1.88 1.82
C ASN A 25 -17.27 -0.78 2.80
N ASP A 26 -16.85 -0.88 4.06
CA ASP A 26 -17.22 0.09 5.10
C ASP A 26 -16.54 1.46 4.90
N GLU A 27 -15.45 1.52 4.14
CA GLU A 27 -14.71 2.75 3.85
C GLU A 27 -15.28 3.51 2.65
N VAL A 28 -15.95 2.83 1.69
CA VAL A 28 -16.38 3.40 0.41
C VAL A 28 -17.23 4.66 0.57
N GLY A 29 -18.20 4.62 1.50
CA GLY A 29 -19.09 5.77 1.74
C GLY A 29 -18.35 6.97 2.33
N GLY A 30 -17.48 6.74 3.31
CA GLY A 30 -16.63 7.77 3.90
C GLY A 30 -15.61 8.34 2.91
N ASP A 31 -15.04 7.51 2.06
CA ASP A 31 -14.11 7.92 1.01
C ASP A 31 -14.80 8.77 -0.07
N LEU A 32 -16.04 8.40 -0.43
CA LEU A 32 -16.83 9.19 -1.38
C LEU A 32 -17.14 10.59 -0.79
N ALA A 33 -17.56 10.66 0.48
CA ALA A 33 -17.84 11.90 1.16
C ALA A 33 -16.59 12.78 1.32
N ALA A 34 -15.42 12.17 1.54
CA ALA A 34 -14.14 12.87 1.68
C ALA A 34 -13.45 13.21 0.34
N GLY A 35 -14.07 12.86 -0.81
CA GLY A 35 -13.49 13.11 -2.12
C GLY A 35 -12.30 12.23 -2.49
N ARG A 36 -12.10 11.12 -1.76
CA ARG A 36 -11.09 10.10 -2.07
C ARG A 36 -11.57 9.10 -3.12
N ARG A 37 -12.88 8.99 -3.29
CA ARG A 37 -13.54 8.29 -4.40
C ARG A 37 -14.53 9.21 -5.08
N ARG A 38 -14.92 8.88 -6.29
CA ARG A 38 -15.96 9.58 -7.07
C ARG A 38 -16.94 8.55 -7.60
N ARG A 39 -18.22 8.93 -7.80
CA ARG A 39 -19.24 8.03 -8.35
C ARG A 39 -18.82 7.46 -9.71
N GLU A 40 -18.19 8.26 -10.55
CA GLU A 40 -17.67 7.87 -11.86
C GLU A 40 -16.49 6.89 -11.80
N TRP A 41 -15.94 6.67 -10.62
CA TRP A 41 -14.89 5.68 -10.35
C TRP A 41 -15.41 4.38 -9.74
N LEU A 42 -16.72 4.27 -9.48
CA LEU A 42 -17.35 3.09 -8.89
C LEU A 42 -18.26 2.44 -9.93
N TRP A 43 -17.80 1.38 -10.57
CA TRP A 43 -18.44 0.75 -11.71
C TRP A 43 -19.12 -0.58 -11.36
N LEU A 44 -20.26 -0.83 -11.99
CA LEU A 44 -21.06 -2.04 -11.85
C LEU A 44 -21.26 -2.73 -13.20
N ALA A 45 -21.19 -4.07 -13.18
CA ALA A 45 -21.73 -4.94 -14.20
C ALA A 45 -23.01 -5.59 -13.66
N LEU A 46 -24.14 -5.38 -14.32
CA LEU A 46 -25.45 -5.83 -13.89
C LEU A 46 -26.09 -6.76 -14.91
N ARG A 47 -26.71 -7.85 -14.45
CA ARG A 47 -27.66 -8.66 -15.20
C ARG A 47 -29.01 -8.63 -14.45
N GLY A 48 -29.95 -7.81 -14.93
CA GLY A 48 -31.12 -7.40 -14.17
C GLY A 48 -30.66 -6.68 -12.88
N ASP A 49 -31.15 -7.12 -11.71
CA ASP A 49 -30.78 -6.54 -10.41
C ASP A 49 -29.53 -7.16 -9.77
N ARG A 50 -28.97 -8.19 -10.41
CA ARG A 50 -27.80 -8.88 -9.86
C ARG A 50 -26.52 -8.17 -10.26
N VAL A 51 -25.68 -7.85 -9.28
CA VAL A 51 -24.28 -7.42 -9.48
C VAL A 51 -23.46 -8.66 -9.84
N VAL A 52 -22.94 -8.71 -11.07
CA VAL A 52 -22.10 -9.82 -11.56
C VAL A 52 -20.61 -9.49 -11.52
N ALA A 53 -20.26 -8.20 -11.54
CA ALA A 53 -18.93 -7.71 -11.24
C ALA A 53 -18.99 -6.25 -10.79
N ARG A 54 -17.95 -5.80 -10.08
CA ARG A 54 -17.73 -4.39 -9.75
C ARG A 54 -16.26 -4.02 -9.85
N ALA A 55 -16.00 -2.74 -10.08
CA ALA A 55 -14.66 -2.16 -10.05
C ALA A 55 -14.69 -0.80 -9.37
N GLY A 56 -13.66 -0.47 -8.60
CA GLY A 56 -13.58 0.80 -7.89
C GLY A 56 -12.15 1.31 -7.79
N TRP A 57 -12.02 2.63 -7.85
CA TRP A 57 -10.74 3.34 -7.78
C TRP A 57 -10.74 4.30 -6.61
N TRP A 58 -9.53 4.54 -6.12
CA TRP A 58 -9.23 5.42 -4.99
C TRP A 58 -8.16 6.44 -5.37
N SER A 59 -8.18 7.61 -4.72
CA SER A 59 -7.12 8.60 -4.73
C SER A 59 -7.03 9.30 -3.37
N ARG A 60 -6.01 10.11 -3.17
CA ARG A 60 -6.02 11.08 -2.07
C ARG A 60 -7.05 12.18 -2.33
N ALA A 61 -7.59 12.74 -1.25
CA ALA A 61 -8.50 13.87 -1.35
C ALA A 61 -7.83 15.04 -2.11
N GLY A 62 -8.56 15.62 -3.07
CA GLY A 62 -8.07 16.71 -3.91
C GLY A 62 -7.35 16.27 -5.20
N ASP A 63 -6.94 15.03 -5.33
CA ASP A 63 -6.33 14.54 -6.57
C ASP A 63 -7.39 14.40 -7.67
N ARG A 64 -7.01 14.74 -8.90
CA ARG A 64 -7.94 14.74 -10.05
C ARG A 64 -8.11 13.36 -10.67
N HIS A 65 -7.12 12.49 -10.53
CA HIS A 65 -7.04 11.19 -11.17
C HIS A 65 -6.90 10.08 -10.11
N PRO A 66 -7.39 8.87 -10.40
CA PRO A 66 -7.24 7.76 -9.48
C PRO A 66 -5.77 7.35 -9.37
N GLN A 67 -5.37 6.98 -8.16
CA GLN A 67 -4.00 6.51 -7.86
C GLN A 67 -3.93 5.00 -7.68
N LEU A 68 -5.05 4.36 -7.40
CA LEU A 68 -5.12 2.93 -7.15
C LEU A 68 -6.48 2.37 -7.60
N MET A 69 -6.48 1.20 -8.21
CA MET A 69 -7.65 0.37 -8.37
C MET A 69 -7.65 -0.65 -7.22
N ASP A 70 -8.49 -0.47 -6.21
CA ASP A 70 -8.45 -1.28 -4.98
C ASP A 70 -9.71 -2.14 -4.76
N ILE A 71 -10.71 -1.99 -5.62
CA ILE A 71 -11.90 -2.82 -5.62
C ILE A 71 -12.06 -3.44 -7.01
N PHE A 72 -12.05 -4.78 -7.06
CA PHE A 72 -12.47 -5.53 -8.23
C PHE A 72 -12.99 -6.90 -7.78
N ASP A 73 -14.26 -7.14 -8.00
CA ASP A 73 -14.93 -8.37 -7.63
C ASP A 73 -15.71 -8.98 -8.79
N ILE A 74 -15.71 -10.31 -8.83
CA ILE A 74 -16.41 -11.14 -9.83
C ILE A 74 -17.41 -12.02 -9.08
N ASN A 75 -18.68 -11.98 -9.51
CA ASN A 75 -19.79 -12.79 -8.96
C ASN A 75 -20.60 -13.44 -10.09
N GLY A 76 -19.90 -13.88 -11.12
CA GLY A 76 -20.50 -14.46 -12.31
C GLY A 76 -19.43 -14.90 -13.28
N ASP A 77 -19.71 -14.70 -14.57
CA ASP A 77 -18.78 -15.03 -15.63
C ASP A 77 -17.60 -14.03 -15.66
N THR A 78 -16.39 -14.54 -15.73
CA THR A 78 -15.16 -13.76 -15.88
C THR A 78 -15.21 -12.87 -17.14
N ASP A 79 -15.91 -13.30 -18.21
CA ASP A 79 -16.10 -12.48 -19.41
C ASP A 79 -16.89 -11.20 -19.15
N ASP A 80 -17.89 -11.23 -18.27
CA ASP A 80 -18.64 -10.03 -17.86
C ASP A 80 -17.73 -9.06 -17.09
N ALA A 81 -16.85 -9.59 -16.24
CA ALA A 81 -15.89 -8.78 -15.50
C ALA A 81 -14.84 -8.14 -16.44
N VAL A 82 -14.35 -8.88 -17.44
CA VAL A 82 -13.45 -8.31 -18.46
C VAL A 82 -14.14 -7.22 -19.29
N ARG A 83 -15.43 -7.42 -19.64
CA ARG A 83 -16.21 -6.37 -20.32
C ARG A 83 -16.36 -5.13 -19.45
N LEU A 84 -16.59 -5.31 -18.14
CA LEU A 84 -16.63 -4.19 -17.19
C LEU A 84 -15.30 -3.42 -17.21
N LEU A 85 -14.17 -4.10 -17.08
CA LEU A 85 -12.85 -3.45 -17.11
C LEU A 85 -12.59 -2.72 -18.42
N LYS A 86 -12.93 -3.33 -19.57
CA LYS A 86 -12.78 -2.70 -20.89
C LYS A 86 -13.64 -1.44 -21.07
N ALA A 87 -14.79 -1.36 -20.38
CA ALA A 87 -15.64 -0.17 -20.39
C ALA A 87 -15.18 0.88 -19.37
N ALA A 88 -14.77 0.45 -18.18
CA ALA A 88 -14.44 1.34 -17.08
C ALA A 88 -13.06 1.99 -17.21
N LEU A 89 -12.02 1.21 -17.58
CA LEU A 89 -10.64 1.73 -17.68
C LEU A 89 -10.54 2.99 -18.56
N PRO A 90 -11.02 3.02 -19.82
CA PRO A 90 -10.92 4.22 -20.65
C PRO A 90 -11.81 5.37 -20.19
N ALA A 91 -12.82 5.12 -19.35
CA ALA A 91 -13.68 6.16 -18.78
C ALA A 91 -13.10 6.78 -17.51
N VAL A 92 -12.27 6.04 -16.77
CA VAL A 92 -11.71 6.45 -15.47
C VAL A 92 -10.28 6.95 -15.61
N VAL A 93 -9.50 6.31 -16.48
CA VAL A 93 -8.07 6.61 -16.68
C VAL A 93 -7.93 7.62 -17.81
N PRO A 94 -7.18 8.72 -17.63
CA PRO A 94 -6.96 9.70 -18.70
C PRO A 94 -6.31 9.07 -19.93
N ALA A 95 -6.77 9.49 -21.11
CA ALA A 95 -6.22 9.00 -22.37
C ALA A 95 -4.71 9.24 -22.46
N GLY A 96 -3.96 8.23 -22.90
CA GLY A 96 -2.51 8.29 -23.04
C GLY A 96 -1.72 8.12 -21.74
N THR A 97 -2.39 7.84 -20.61
CA THR A 97 -1.73 7.53 -19.35
C THR A 97 -1.80 6.02 -19.04
N THR A 98 -0.82 5.52 -18.30
CA THR A 98 -0.84 4.15 -17.78
C THR A 98 -1.92 4.05 -16.69
N PRO A 99 -2.77 2.99 -16.69
CA PRO A 99 -3.70 2.77 -15.59
C PRO A 99 -2.98 2.68 -14.25
N PRO A 100 -3.62 3.17 -13.16
CA PRO A 100 -3.06 3.00 -11.83
C PRO A 100 -2.99 1.52 -11.47
N GLU A 101 -2.07 1.20 -10.58
CA GLU A 101 -1.87 -0.16 -10.08
C GLU A 101 -3.17 -0.72 -9.49
N TYR A 102 -3.37 -2.03 -9.65
CA TYR A 102 -4.39 -2.77 -8.92
C TYR A 102 -3.79 -3.33 -7.65
N GLY A 103 -4.40 -3.04 -6.50
CA GLY A 103 -4.03 -3.58 -5.19
C GLY A 103 -5.20 -4.29 -4.53
N ARG A 104 -5.02 -5.54 -4.07
CA ARG A 104 -6.06 -6.32 -3.41
C ARG A 104 -5.61 -6.85 -2.06
N PHE A 105 -6.34 -6.53 -1.02
CA PHE A 105 -6.17 -7.11 0.31
C PHE A 105 -6.80 -8.49 0.39
N LEU A 106 -6.09 -9.43 1.00
CA LEU A 106 -6.43 -10.85 1.08
C LEU A 106 -6.19 -11.37 2.49
N PRO A 107 -6.92 -12.42 2.93
CA PRO A 107 -6.56 -13.14 4.16
C PRO A 107 -5.10 -13.58 4.15
N PRO A 108 -4.43 -13.66 5.31
CA PRO A 108 -3.00 -14.00 5.38
C PRO A 108 -2.69 -15.41 4.86
N ASP A 109 -3.66 -16.29 4.90
CA ASP A 109 -3.63 -17.70 4.52
C ASP A 109 -4.40 -18.01 3.23
N TRP A 110 -4.62 -17.01 2.38
CA TRP A 110 -5.46 -17.14 1.18
C TRP A 110 -5.02 -18.27 0.22
N HIS A 111 -3.73 -18.60 0.22
CA HIS A 111 -3.17 -19.70 -0.57
C HIS A 111 -3.68 -21.09 -0.12
N ASP A 112 -4.00 -21.23 1.17
CA ASP A 112 -4.40 -22.51 1.77
C ASP A 112 -5.89 -22.81 1.57
N HIS A 113 -6.68 -21.80 1.14
CA HIS A 113 -8.11 -21.92 0.94
C HIS A 113 -8.47 -21.98 -0.56
N PRO A 114 -8.84 -23.17 -1.11
CA PRO A 114 -9.06 -23.36 -2.55
C PRO A 114 -10.05 -22.38 -3.18
N HIS A 115 -11.15 -22.05 -2.49
CA HIS A 115 -12.15 -21.10 -2.99
C HIS A 115 -11.61 -19.67 -3.06
N THR A 116 -10.88 -19.22 -2.03
CA THR A 116 -10.25 -17.91 -1.98
C THR A 116 -9.18 -17.80 -3.06
N ARG A 117 -8.31 -18.82 -3.16
CA ARG A 117 -7.27 -18.89 -4.18
C ARG A 117 -7.86 -18.80 -5.57
N LYS A 118 -8.88 -19.62 -5.88
CA LYS A 118 -9.54 -19.56 -7.18
C LYS A 118 -10.12 -18.17 -7.48
N ALA A 119 -10.77 -17.54 -6.50
CA ALA A 119 -11.34 -16.21 -6.68
C ALA A 119 -10.27 -15.14 -6.92
N VAL A 120 -9.08 -15.29 -6.34
CA VAL A 120 -7.91 -14.42 -6.62
C VAL A 120 -7.38 -14.66 -8.02
N GLU A 121 -7.16 -15.93 -8.40
CA GLU A 121 -6.69 -16.33 -9.73
C GLU A 121 -7.65 -15.85 -10.83
N ASP A 122 -8.98 -15.97 -10.64
CA ASP A 122 -9.99 -15.49 -11.60
C ASP A 122 -9.91 -13.96 -11.79
N ARG A 123 -9.68 -13.18 -10.71
CA ARG A 123 -9.48 -11.73 -10.81
C ARG A 123 -8.20 -11.39 -11.55
N MET A 124 -7.09 -12.04 -11.20
CA MET A 124 -5.81 -11.84 -11.89
C MET A 124 -5.93 -12.14 -13.38
N ALA A 125 -6.51 -13.29 -13.74
CA ALA A 125 -6.74 -13.66 -15.13
C ALA A 125 -7.62 -12.65 -15.90
N ALA A 126 -8.64 -12.08 -15.24
CA ALA A 126 -9.46 -11.03 -15.85
C ALA A 126 -8.67 -9.73 -16.09
N LEU A 127 -7.81 -9.35 -15.14
CA LEU A 127 -6.94 -8.18 -15.24
C LEU A 127 -5.85 -8.37 -16.32
N GLU A 128 -5.26 -9.56 -16.42
CA GLU A 128 -4.30 -9.91 -17.48
C GLU A 128 -4.94 -9.76 -18.89
N ARG A 129 -6.21 -10.12 -19.06
CA ARG A 129 -6.95 -9.95 -20.33
C ARG A 129 -7.19 -8.50 -20.73
N VAL A 130 -6.93 -7.54 -19.84
CA VAL A 130 -6.94 -6.11 -20.11
C VAL A 130 -5.55 -5.47 -19.99
N GLY A 131 -4.51 -6.31 -20.01
CA GLY A 131 -3.11 -5.90 -20.11
C GLY A 131 -2.36 -5.70 -18.80
N ALA A 132 -2.97 -5.98 -17.66
CA ALA A 132 -2.25 -5.96 -16.38
C ALA A 132 -1.30 -7.18 -16.29
N LYS A 133 -0.27 -7.05 -15.45
CA LYS A 133 0.70 -8.13 -15.16
C LYS A 133 0.84 -8.27 -13.64
N PRO A 134 1.03 -9.50 -13.11
CA PRO A 134 1.43 -9.67 -11.72
C PRO A 134 2.67 -8.84 -11.42
N PHE A 135 2.68 -8.19 -10.25
CA PHE A 135 3.78 -7.32 -9.89
C PHE A 135 4.44 -7.76 -8.59
N VAL A 136 3.74 -7.69 -7.47
CA VAL A 136 4.29 -8.08 -6.18
C VAL A 136 3.20 -8.60 -5.25
N GLU A 137 3.56 -9.53 -4.36
CA GLU A 137 2.77 -9.89 -3.18
C GLU A 137 3.45 -9.30 -1.95
N ARG A 138 2.64 -8.67 -1.08
CA ARG A 138 3.11 -7.98 0.12
C ARG A 138 2.48 -8.57 1.37
N LEU A 139 3.25 -8.57 2.46
CA LEU A 139 2.76 -8.80 3.82
C LEU A 139 2.21 -7.48 4.37
N ARG A 140 1.00 -7.50 4.90
CA ARG A 140 0.44 -6.42 5.70
C ARG A 140 0.56 -6.80 7.17
N LEU A 141 1.27 -5.97 7.90
CA LEU A 141 1.78 -6.26 9.23
C LEU A 141 1.10 -5.35 10.26
N GLU A 142 0.82 -5.88 11.43
CA GLU A 142 0.17 -5.12 12.50
C GLU A 142 0.84 -5.42 13.85
N TRP A 143 1.19 -4.36 14.57
CA TRP A 143 1.53 -4.39 15.98
C TRP A 143 0.36 -3.83 16.80
N ARG A 144 0.12 -4.41 17.99
CA ARG A 144 -0.95 -3.96 18.91
C ARG A 144 -0.43 -3.70 20.31
N PRO A 145 -1.07 -2.78 21.07
CA PRO A 145 -0.79 -2.60 22.50
C PRO A 145 -0.82 -3.92 23.26
N GLY A 146 0.13 -4.08 24.19
CA GLY A 146 0.36 -5.35 24.88
C GLY A 146 1.46 -6.22 24.24
N THR A 147 1.82 -5.97 22.98
CA THR A 147 3.02 -6.55 22.38
C THR A 147 4.24 -5.78 22.93
N PRO A 148 5.23 -6.44 23.51
CA PRO A 148 6.44 -5.76 23.98
C PRO A 148 7.15 -5.04 22.84
N VAL A 149 7.57 -3.80 23.08
CA VAL A 149 8.52 -3.12 22.19
C VAL A 149 9.92 -3.44 22.67
N ALA A 150 10.80 -3.87 21.75
CA ALA A 150 12.17 -4.20 22.10
C ALA A 150 12.90 -2.96 22.65
N GLU A 151 13.71 -3.15 23.69
CA GLU A 151 14.61 -2.12 24.18
C GLU A 151 15.69 -1.82 23.14
N LEU A 152 16.07 -0.55 23.03
CA LEU A 152 17.16 -0.14 22.16
C LEU A 152 18.49 -0.68 22.69
N SER A 153 19.31 -1.22 21.79
CA SER A 153 20.60 -1.82 22.18
C SER A 153 21.64 -0.82 22.69
N GLY A 154 21.40 0.47 22.53
CA GLY A 154 22.36 1.53 22.86
C GLY A 154 23.49 1.73 21.82
N ARG A 155 23.50 0.95 20.74
CA ARG A 155 24.49 1.08 19.65
C ARG A 155 24.23 2.26 18.71
N LEU A 156 23.00 2.76 18.68
CA LEU A 156 22.57 3.85 17.81
C LEU A 156 22.04 5.03 18.62
N VAL A 157 22.27 6.21 18.09
CA VAL A 157 21.68 7.47 18.54
C VAL A 157 20.58 7.85 17.56
N PHE A 158 19.40 8.22 18.08
CA PHE A 158 18.25 8.64 17.25
C PHE A 158 18.03 10.14 17.40
N ARG A 159 17.93 10.83 16.28
CA ARG A 159 17.65 12.27 16.22
C ARG A 159 16.57 12.57 15.17
N PRO A 160 15.88 13.71 15.27
CA PRO A 160 15.00 14.17 14.18
C PRO A 160 15.77 14.35 12.86
N VAL A 161 15.03 14.26 11.75
CA VAL A 161 15.48 14.71 10.42
C VAL A 161 15.71 16.22 10.49
N ARG A 162 16.81 16.73 9.95
CA ARG A 162 17.14 18.16 9.96
C ARG A 162 16.37 18.93 8.90
N ASP A 163 16.36 18.38 7.69
CA ASP A 163 15.73 18.97 6.52
C ASP A 163 15.37 17.87 5.49
N PRO A 164 14.55 18.17 4.49
CA PRO A 164 14.16 17.22 3.45
C PRO A 164 15.33 16.63 2.67
N ASP A 165 16.37 17.41 2.41
CA ASP A 165 17.49 16.99 1.57
C ASP A 165 18.32 15.91 2.27
N GLU A 166 18.55 16.05 3.58
CA GLU A 166 19.18 15.00 4.38
C GLU A 166 18.46 13.64 4.26
N LEU A 167 17.13 13.66 4.36
CA LEU A 167 16.35 12.42 4.26
C LEU A 167 16.42 11.85 2.84
N VAL A 168 16.29 12.69 1.81
CA VAL A 168 16.35 12.26 0.40
C VAL A 168 17.73 11.70 0.04
N GLU A 169 18.80 12.25 0.59
CA GLU A 169 20.15 11.68 0.43
C GLU A 169 20.22 10.26 1.01
N LEU A 170 19.71 10.03 2.22
CA LEU A 170 19.67 8.69 2.81
C LEU A 170 18.74 7.76 2.06
N MET A 171 17.57 8.23 1.62
CA MET A 171 16.66 7.47 0.77
C MET A 171 17.34 7.05 -0.54
N THR A 172 18.14 7.95 -1.13
CA THR A 172 18.92 7.63 -2.34
C THR A 172 19.92 6.50 -2.09
N LEU A 173 20.66 6.56 -0.98
CA LEU A 173 21.64 5.53 -0.62
C LEU A 173 21.00 4.16 -0.41
N VAL A 174 19.85 4.09 0.27
CA VAL A 174 19.21 2.82 0.59
C VAL A 174 18.56 2.12 -0.60
N LEU A 175 18.40 2.82 -1.73
CA LEU A 175 17.93 2.22 -2.99
C LEU A 175 18.96 1.26 -3.59
N ASP A 176 20.26 1.42 -3.28
CA ASP A 176 21.27 0.45 -3.71
C ASP A 176 21.01 -0.92 -3.05
N GLY A 177 20.83 -1.95 -3.90
CA GLY A 177 20.50 -3.30 -3.47
C GLY A 177 19.14 -3.43 -2.75
N THR A 178 18.17 -2.55 -3.05
CA THR A 178 16.83 -2.63 -2.49
C THR A 178 16.11 -3.93 -2.88
N LEU A 179 15.34 -4.50 -1.95
CA LEU A 179 14.48 -5.67 -2.19
C LEU A 179 13.02 -5.29 -2.39
N ASP A 180 12.67 -4.00 -2.29
CA ASP A 180 11.32 -3.49 -2.54
C ASP A 180 11.05 -3.45 -4.05
N ALA A 181 9.93 -4.03 -4.47
CA ALA A 181 9.59 -4.18 -5.89
C ALA A 181 9.28 -2.84 -6.56
N HIS A 182 8.58 -1.93 -5.86
CA HIS A 182 8.24 -0.60 -6.37
C HIS A 182 9.52 0.23 -6.58
N SER A 183 10.41 0.24 -5.59
CA SER A 183 11.70 0.91 -5.71
C SER A 183 12.53 0.36 -6.87
N ARG A 184 12.55 -0.98 -7.06
CA ARG A 184 13.26 -1.59 -8.19
C ARG A 184 12.64 -1.22 -9.54
N ASP A 185 11.32 -1.16 -9.63
CA ASP A 185 10.63 -0.72 -10.85
C ASP A 185 10.94 0.74 -11.17
N ASP A 186 10.94 1.62 -10.16
CA ASP A 186 11.30 3.03 -10.34
C ASP A 186 12.74 3.19 -10.85
N LEU A 187 13.68 2.42 -10.31
CA LEU A 187 15.09 2.43 -10.75
C LEU A 187 15.30 1.95 -12.20
N THR A 188 14.32 1.28 -12.81
CA THR A 188 14.38 0.98 -14.25
C THR A 188 14.10 2.18 -15.14
N ARG A 189 13.53 3.26 -14.58
CA ARG A 189 13.00 4.42 -15.33
C ARG A 189 13.64 5.73 -14.93
N MET A 190 14.22 5.82 -13.73
CA MET A 190 14.80 7.06 -13.23
C MET A 190 16.04 6.82 -12.37
N ALA A 191 16.84 7.86 -12.20
CA ALA A 191 18.00 7.82 -11.34
C ALA A 191 17.59 7.70 -9.85
N PRO A 192 18.41 7.06 -8.98
CA PRO A 192 18.08 6.86 -7.57
C PRO A 192 17.70 8.15 -6.82
N GLY A 193 18.43 9.24 -7.04
CA GLY A 193 18.11 10.53 -6.41
C GLY A 193 16.76 11.11 -6.85
N GLN A 194 16.37 10.90 -8.12
CA GLN A 194 15.05 11.28 -8.61
C GLN A 194 13.96 10.42 -7.97
N ALA A 195 14.14 9.10 -7.93
CA ALA A 195 13.18 8.18 -7.29
C ALA A 195 12.96 8.52 -5.81
N ALA A 196 14.04 8.79 -5.07
CA ALA A 196 13.97 9.20 -3.68
C ALA A 196 13.22 10.53 -3.50
N ARG A 197 13.51 11.53 -4.35
CA ARG A 197 12.82 12.83 -4.32
C ARG A 197 11.34 12.70 -4.65
N GLU A 198 10.99 11.94 -5.70
CA GLU A 198 9.59 11.72 -6.07
C GLU A 198 8.82 10.99 -4.97
N GLN A 199 9.41 9.99 -4.31
CA GLN A 199 8.79 9.32 -3.18
C GLN A 199 8.60 10.28 -1.99
N TYR A 200 9.60 11.10 -1.68
CA TYR A 200 9.47 12.13 -0.65
C TYR A 200 8.31 13.08 -0.95
N ASP A 201 8.32 13.74 -2.11
CA ASP A 201 7.37 14.80 -2.47
C ASP A 201 5.93 14.26 -2.66
N ASN A 202 5.79 13.06 -3.25
CA ASN A 202 4.48 12.51 -3.61
C ASN A 202 3.86 11.63 -2.51
N GLU A 203 4.65 11.17 -1.54
CA GLU A 203 4.16 10.29 -0.47
C GLU A 203 4.48 10.84 0.91
N LEU A 204 5.76 10.94 1.31
CA LEU A 204 6.14 11.17 2.70
C LEU A 204 5.73 12.56 3.18
N ASP A 205 6.02 13.59 2.40
CA ASP A 205 5.67 14.99 2.73
C ASP A 205 4.16 15.24 2.78
N ARG A 206 3.36 14.35 2.19
CA ARG A 206 1.89 14.45 2.17
C ARG A 206 1.20 13.80 3.37
N TYR A 207 1.93 13.15 4.27
CA TYR A 207 1.33 12.68 5.52
C TYR A 207 1.03 13.84 6.46
N ALA A 208 -0.17 13.81 7.07
CA ALA A 208 -0.60 14.85 8.02
C ALA A 208 0.08 14.76 9.40
N SER A 209 0.82 13.69 9.66
CA SER A 209 1.55 13.49 10.91
C SER A 209 2.78 14.40 10.99
N PRO A 210 3.20 14.80 12.20
CA PRO A 210 4.36 15.68 12.37
C PRO A 210 5.65 15.06 11.83
N HIS A 211 6.43 15.85 11.07
CA HIS A 211 7.74 15.42 10.57
C HIS A 211 8.78 15.25 11.69
N ASP A 212 8.54 15.86 12.85
CA ASP A 212 9.39 15.65 14.04
C ASP A 212 9.27 14.22 14.63
N TRP A 213 8.36 13.39 14.13
CA TRP A 213 8.36 11.94 14.42
C TRP A 213 9.43 11.18 13.65
N TRP A 214 9.92 11.70 12.56
CA TRP A 214 10.90 11.05 11.69
C TRP A 214 12.28 11.01 12.37
N ARG A 215 12.96 9.87 12.31
CA ARG A 215 14.23 9.66 12.98
C ARG A 215 15.31 9.19 12.02
N ILE A 216 16.45 9.84 12.12
CA ILE A 216 17.72 9.35 11.60
C ILE A 216 18.40 8.56 12.72
N ALA A 217 18.87 7.36 12.40
CA ALA A 217 19.73 6.54 13.26
C ALA A 217 21.18 6.78 12.88
N THR A 218 22.04 7.09 13.85
CA THR A 218 23.48 7.31 13.66
C THR A 218 24.28 6.44 14.60
N LEU A 219 25.55 6.18 14.26
CA LEU A 219 26.53 5.74 15.22
C LEU A 219 26.83 6.84 16.26
N PRO A 220 27.48 6.54 17.38
CA PRO A 220 27.82 7.53 18.39
C PRO A 220 28.69 8.70 17.90
N ASP A 221 29.48 8.49 16.85
CA ASP A 221 30.32 9.51 16.18
C ASP A 221 29.53 10.38 15.19
N GLY A 222 28.23 10.08 14.96
CA GLY A 222 27.32 10.82 14.10
C GLY A 222 27.19 10.27 12.68
N GLU A 223 27.89 9.19 12.32
CA GLU A 223 27.75 8.55 11.00
C GLU A 223 26.32 7.99 10.80
N PRO A 224 25.60 8.36 9.70
CA PRO A 224 24.24 7.88 9.45
C PRO A 224 24.21 6.39 9.14
N VAL A 225 23.35 5.65 9.84
CA VAL A 225 23.14 4.21 9.67
C VAL A 225 21.84 3.89 8.95
N GLY A 226 20.83 4.73 9.14
CA GLY A 226 19.51 4.50 8.56
C GLY A 226 18.47 5.49 9.09
N PHE A 227 17.22 5.19 8.80
CA PHE A 227 16.11 6.03 9.23
C PHE A 227 14.82 5.23 9.44
N VAL A 228 13.88 5.82 10.16
CA VAL A 228 12.49 5.36 10.28
C VAL A 228 11.53 6.54 10.19
N ILE A 229 10.45 6.36 9.44
CA ILE A 229 9.40 7.33 9.19
C ILE A 229 8.09 6.82 9.80
N PRO A 230 7.83 7.07 11.10
CA PRO A 230 6.53 6.90 11.70
C PRO A 230 5.57 7.97 11.15
N ALA A 231 4.35 7.56 10.77
CA ALA A 231 3.39 8.48 10.18
C ALA A 231 1.94 8.06 10.48
N HIS A 232 0.98 8.85 10.00
CA HIS A 232 -0.43 8.52 9.94
C HIS A 232 -0.93 8.71 8.50
N ASN A 233 -1.41 7.64 7.87
CA ASN A 233 -1.83 7.66 6.46
C ASN A 233 -3.28 8.09 6.22
N GLY A 234 -3.92 8.70 7.23
CA GLY A 234 -5.35 9.07 7.19
C GLY A 234 -6.30 7.98 7.69
N TYR A 235 -5.84 6.72 7.77
CA TYR A 235 -6.61 5.57 8.26
C TYR A 235 -5.97 4.93 9.51
N ASN A 236 -4.65 4.81 9.50
CA ASN A 236 -3.91 4.12 10.55
C ASN A 236 -2.57 4.80 10.85
N PRO A 237 -2.09 4.71 12.10
CA PRO A 237 -0.68 4.90 12.40
C PRO A 237 0.16 3.82 11.68
N ILE A 238 1.25 4.23 11.04
CA ILE A 238 2.07 3.34 10.20
C ILE A 238 3.57 3.56 10.43
N ILE A 239 4.35 2.51 10.21
CA ILE A 239 5.75 2.66 9.82
C ILE A 239 5.74 2.81 8.30
N ALA A 240 5.82 4.06 7.83
CA ALA A 240 5.69 4.39 6.42
C ALA A 240 6.93 3.98 5.62
N TYR A 241 8.11 4.24 6.18
CA TYR A 241 9.38 3.83 5.58
C TYR A 241 10.41 3.60 6.66
N LEU A 242 11.25 2.58 6.51
CA LEU A 242 12.43 2.37 7.33
C LEU A 242 13.50 1.65 6.48
N ALA A 243 14.75 2.00 6.72
CA ALA A 243 15.87 1.36 6.02
C ALA A 243 17.19 1.52 6.79
N VAL A 244 18.14 0.64 6.45
CA VAL A 244 19.55 0.73 6.84
C VAL A 244 20.38 0.92 5.59
N VAL A 245 21.30 1.88 5.60
CA VAL A 245 22.19 2.16 4.46
C VAL A 245 23.06 0.95 4.14
N PRO A 246 23.43 0.72 2.87
CA PRO A 246 24.14 -0.51 2.45
C PRO A 246 25.37 -0.84 3.28
N ALA A 247 26.20 0.14 3.60
CA ALA A 247 27.43 -0.04 4.39
C ALA A 247 27.20 -0.63 5.80
N HIS A 248 26.00 -0.46 6.36
CA HIS A 248 25.64 -0.89 7.71
C HIS A 248 24.65 -2.06 7.74
N ARG A 249 24.29 -2.65 6.58
CA ARG A 249 23.43 -3.85 6.52
C ARG A 249 24.17 -5.06 7.13
N GLY A 250 23.39 -6.04 7.61
CA GLY A 250 23.96 -7.26 8.22
C GLY A 250 24.36 -7.14 9.69
N HIS A 251 24.39 -5.94 10.26
CA HIS A 251 24.78 -5.71 11.66
C HIS A 251 23.61 -5.74 12.66
N GLY A 252 22.38 -6.01 12.16
CA GLY A 252 21.17 -6.07 13.00
C GLY A 252 20.61 -4.72 13.42
N TYR A 253 21.12 -3.61 12.90
CA TYR A 253 20.66 -2.25 13.24
C TYR A 253 19.19 -2.01 12.92
N ILE A 254 18.61 -2.76 11.95
CA ILE A 254 17.20 -2.65 11.60
C ILE A 254 16.26 -2.89 12.80
N HIS A 255 16.71 -3.68 13.80
CA HIS A 255 15.90 -3.94 15.00
C HIS A 255 15.78 -2.70 15.88
N ASP A 256 16.88 -1.97 16.09
CA ASP A 256 16.86 -0.70 16.83
C ASP A 256 16.06 0.37 16.06
N VAL A 257 16.24 0.44 14.73
CA VAL A 257 15.52 1.39 13.86
C VAL A 257 14.01 1.14 13.92
N LEU A 258 13.57 -0.11 13.80
CA LEU A 258 12.15 -0.46 13.91
C LEU A 258 11.60 -0.24 15.32
N ALA A 259 12.37 -0.61 16.36
CA ALA A 259 11.97 -0.41 17.75
C ALA A 259 11.78 1.08 18.07
N ALA A 260 12.65 1.96 17.59
CA ALA A 260 12.52 3.42 17.78
C ALA A 260 11.22 3.96 17.17
N GLY A 261 10.89 3.56 15.92
CA GLY A 261 9.64 3.97 15.27
C GLY A 261 8.40 3.42 15.96
N THR A 262 8.44 2.14 16.35
CA THR A 262 7.34 1.47 17.07
C THR A 262 7.10 2.13 18.43
N SER A 263 8.17 2.39 19.22
CA SER A 263 8.08 3.07 20.51
C SER A 263 7.45 4.45 20.40
N LEU A 264 7.84 5.22 19.40
CA LEU A 264 7.31 6.56 19.18
C LEU A 264 5.80 6.52 18.93
N LEU A 265 5.33 5.63 18.05
CA LEU A 265 3.90 5.49 17.78
C LEU A 265 3.14 4.89 18.95
N ALA A 266 3.70 3.91 19.65
CA ALA A 266 3.09 3.31 20.84
C ALA A 266 2.87 4.34 21.95
N ALA A 267 3.80 5.30 22.11
CA ALA A 267 3.66 6.41 23.06
C ALA A 267 2.51 7.36 22.74
N GLN A 268 1.95 7.33 21.51
CA GLN A 268 0.75 8.08 21.13
C GLN A 268 -0.55 7.37 21.56
N ASN A 269 -0.48 6.25 22.30
CA ASN A 269 -1.63 5.44 22.73
C ASN A 269 -2.51 4.96 21.54
N VAL A 270 -1.90 4.61 20.45
CA VAL A 270 -2.60 4.16 19.24
C VAL A 270 -3.16 2.74 19.43
N PRO A 271 -4.31 2.39 18.82
CA PRO A 271 -4.90 1.05 18.95
C PRO A 271 -4.14 -0.03 18.17
N ARG A 272 -3.26 0.37 17.27
CA ARG A 272 -2.43 -0.49 16.42
C ARG A 272 -1.38 0.34 15.69
N ILE A 273 -0.36 -0.33 15.17
CA ILE A 273 0.61 0.24 14.22
C ILE A 273 0.64 -0.70 13.02
N ARG A 274 0.50 -0.18 11.81
CA ARG A 274 0.55 -0.98 10.58
C ARG A 274 1.84 -0.74 9.81
N ALA A 275 2.23 -1.73 9.03
CA ALA A 275 3.35 -1.67 8.10
C ALA A 275 3.09 -2.62 6.94
N ALA A 276 3.87 -2.50 5.87
CA ALA A 276 3.89 -3.47 4.80
C ALA A 276 5.32 -3.73 4.33
N THR A 277 5.57 -4.93 3.84
CA THR A 277 6.81 -5.29 3.16
C THR A 277 6.54 -6.36 2.12
N ASP A 278 7.36 -6.44 1.09
CA ASP A 278 7.20 -7.46 0.06
C ASP A 278 7.51 -8.86 0.62
N VAL A 279 6.80 -9.87 0.15
CA VAL A 279 7.09 -11.28 0.50
C VAL A 279 8.54 -11.63 0.16
N GLY A 280 9.05 -11.09 -0.96
CA GLY A 280 10.44 -11.27 -1.39
C GLY A 280 11.47 -10.56 -0.51
N ASN A 281 11.07 -9.62 0.35
CA ASN A 281 11.96 -8.94 1.29
C ASN A 281 12.03 -9.71 2.63
N ALA A 282 12.54 -10.94 2.56
CA ALA A 282 12.63 -11.83 3.71
C ALA A 282 13.37 -11.24 4.92
N PRO A 283 14.47 -10.46 4.77
CA PRO A 283 15.14 -9.83 5.91
C PRO A 283 14.23 -8.84 6.66
N MET A 284 13.45 -8.01 5.95
CA MET A 284 12.53 -7.05 6.54
C MET A 284 11.34 -7.76 7.19
N ALA A 285 10.75 -8.75 6.52
CA ALA A 285 9.69 -9.57 7.07
C ALA A 285 10.11 -10.22 8.40
N ALA A 286 11.33 -10.77 8.45
CA ALA A 286 11.89 -11.35 9.67
C ALA A 286 12.17 -10.30 10.78
N ALA A 287 12.54 -9.07 10.42
CA ALA A 287 12.72 -7.99 11.38
C ALA A 287 11.39 -7.60 12.03
N PHE A 288 10.34 -7.42 11.25
CA PHE A 288 8.98 -7.14 11.75
C PHE A 288 8.45 -8.29 12.64
N ALA A 289 8.61 -9.55 12.22
CA ALA A 289 8.17 -10.69 13.01
C ALA A 289 8.88 -10.75 14.40
N ARG A 290 10.20 -10.49 14.44
CA ARG A 290 10.94 -10.41 15.70
C ARG A 290 10.52 -9.24 16.59
N ALA A 291 10.04 -8.15 16.00
CA ALA A 291 9.50 -7.00 16.71
C ALA A 291 8.03 -7.21 17.16
N GLY A 292 7.46 -8.42 16.95
CA GLY A 292 6.11 -8.78 17.38
C GLY A 292 5.00 -8.31 16.45
N TYR A 293 5.31 -7.84 15.25
CA TYR A 293 4.31 -7.60 14.23
C TYR A 293 3.78 -8.92 13.69
N VAL A 294 2.47 -9.03 13.53
CA VAL A 294 1.82 -10.19 12.93
C VAL A 294 1.34 -9.87 11.53
N THR A 295 1.42 -10.82 10.62
CA THR A 295 0.79 -10.71 9.30
C THR A 295 -0.71 -10.89 9.48
N PHE A 296 -1.48 -9.80 9.34
CA PHE A 296 -2.94 -9.84 9.51
C PHE A 296 -3.67 -9.93 8.16
N GLU A 297 -3.02 -9.52 7.09
CA GLU A 297 -3.47 -9.60 5.70
C GLU A 297 -2.27 -9.75 4.76
N ARG A 298 -2.56 -10.09 3.51
CA ARG A 298 -1.65 -9.97 2.37
C ARG A 298 -2.21 -8.99 1.37
N GLN A 299 -1.38 -8.54 0.44
CA GLN A 299 -1.79 -7.70 -0.68
C GLN A 299 -1.15 -8.25 -1.95
N ILE A 300 -1.96 -8.36 -3.01
CA ILE A 300 -1.44 -8.61 -4.35
C ILE A 300 -1.56 -7.32 -5.13
N ASP A 301 -0.47 -6.95 -5.79
CA ASP A 301 -0.43 -5.81 -6.69
C ASP A 301 -0.20 -6.29 -8.12
N MET A 302 -0.91 -5.66 -9.08
CA MET A 302 -0.74 -5.87 -10.52
C MET A 302 -0.60 -4.52 -11.21
N THR A 303 0.21 -4.48 -12.26
CA THR A 303 0.54 -3.23 -12.97
C THR A 303 0.31 -3.36 -14.48
N TRP A 304 0.08 -2.23 -15.16
CA TRP A 304 0.02 -2.10 -16.62
C TRP A 304 1.33 -1.55 -17.22
N ARG A 305 2.38 -1.52 -16.42
CA ARG A 305 3.73 -1.09 -16.83
C ARG A 305 4.50 -2.22 -17.48
#